data_e7cf581894887bde67cf9e82434ceb31
#
_entry.id   e7cf581894887bde67cf9e82434ceb31
#
_cell.length_a   1.000
_cell.length_b   1.000
_cell.length_c   1.000
_cell.angle_alpha   90.00
_cell.angle_beta   90.00
_cell.angle_gamma   90.00
#
_symmetry.space_group_name_H-M   'P 1'
#
loop_
_entity.id
_entity.type
_entity.pdbx_description
1 polymer ?
#
loop_
_entity_poly.entity_id
_entity_poly.type
_entity_poly.pdbx_seq_one_letter_code
_entity_poly.pdbx_strand_id
1 'polypeptide(L)'
;KALDVKVIGFDEYVSKERLEKNGLGDTVMVDSLEELFKQANVVSIHLRLTEETRGMIDKHYFELMWPDSYFINTSRGGLVQMADLIQVLKEHKIAGAALDVFEKEPVTIESGFADLDNIIVTPHIAGDTVSAVPKSPYLLMREFDKMCSTNNPERMVNYKNIGVK
;
A
#
# COMPACT_ATOMS: atom_id res chain seq x y z
N LYS A 1 -0.79 -9.68 -15.93
CA LYS A 1 -0.98 -10.80 -16.91
C LYS A 1 -2.38 -11.40 -16.80
N ALA A 2 -2.88 -11.72 -15.59
CA ALA A 2 -4.23 -12.33 -15.45
C ALA A 2 -5.38 -11.37 -15.80
N LEU A 3 -5.19 -10.08 -15.63
CA LEU A 3 -6.19 -9.04 -15.91
C LEU A 3 -5.94 -8.30 -17.23
N ASP A 4 -4.90 -8.68 -17.97
CA ASP A 4 -4.47 -8.03 -19.22
C ASP A 4 -4.31 -6.50 -19.09
N VAL A 5 -3.74 -6.05 -17.99
CA VAL A 5 -3.46 -4.64 -17.73
C VAL A 5 -1.96 -4.35 -17.82
N LYS A 6 -1.62 -3.16 -18.32
CA LYS A 6 -0.25 -2.63 -18.25
C LYS A 6 0.04 -2.21 -16.82
N VAL A 7 1.16 -2.69 -16.27
CA VAL A 7 1.62 -2.32 -14.93
C VAL A 7 2.81 -1.37 -15.04
N ILE A 8 2.70 -0.23 -14.37
CA ILE A 8 3.81 0.68 -14.12
C ILE A 8 4.09 0.71 -12.61
N GLY A 9 5.31 0.97 -12.22
CA GLY A 9 5.71 0.97 -10.81
C GLY A 9 6.70 2.07 -10.49
N PHE A 10 6.65 2.55 -9.24
CA PHE A 10 7.66 3.41 -8.65
C PHE A 10 8.10 2.82 -7.31
N ASP A 11 9.38 2.65 -7.11
CA ASP A 11 10.02 2.19 -5.87
C ASP A 11 11.50 2.56 -5.92
N GLU A 12 11.97 3.36 -4.97
CA GLU A 12 13.37 3.84 -4.91
C GLU A 12 14.37 2.72 -4.61
N TYR A 13 13.91 1.59 -4.08
CA TYR A 13 14.78 0.52 -3.56
C TYR A 13 14.74 -0.76 -4.41
N VAL A 14 13.83 -0.83 -5.38
CA VAL A 14 13.72 -2.03 -6.23
C VAL A 14 14.71 -1.98 -7.38
N SER A 15 15.51 -3.04 -7.51
CA SER A 15 16.39 -3.21 -8.67
C SER A 15 15.71 -3.98 -9.80
N LYS A 16 16.14 -3.73 -11.03
CA LYS A 16 15.68 -4.46 -12.22
C LYS A 16 15.89 -5.97 -12.07
N GLU A 17 17.03 -6.40 -11.52
CA GLU A 17 17.35 -7.79 -11.23
C GLU A 17 16.32 -8.42 -10.28
N ARG A 18 15.89 -7.68 -9.24
CA ARG A 18 14.88 -8.13 -8.30
C ARG A 18 13.50 -8.30 -8.96
N LEU A 19 13.14 -7.41 -9.87
CA LEU A 19 11.91 -7.53 -10.65
C LEU A 19 11.94 -8.77 -11.54
N GLU A 20 13.01 -8.98 -12.28
CA GLU A 20 13.20 -10.15 -13.15
C GLU A 20 13.14 -11.45 -12.37
N LYS A 21 13.85 -11.55 -11.24
CA LYS A 21 13.86 -12.71 -10.35
C LYS A 21 12.46 -13.08 -9.82
N ASN A 22 11.58 -12.09 -9.67
CA ASN A 22 10.21 -12.29 -9.19
C ASN A 22 9.18 -12.41 -10.33
N GLY A 23 9.61 -12.51 -11.58
CA GLY A 23 8.72 -12.62 -12.74
C GLY A 23 7.97 -11.32 -13.09
N LEU A 24 8.51 -10.19 -12.66
CA LEU A 24 7.98 -8.84 -12.86
C LEU A 24 8.84 -8.01 -13.82
N GLY A 25 9.70 -8.65 -14.60
CA GLY A 25 10.62 -7.98 -15.54
C GLY A 25 9.92 -7.13 -16.61
N ASP A 26 8.65 -7.42 -16.91
CA ASP A 26 7.85 -6.65 -17.87
C ASP A 26 7.24 -5.36 -17.24
N THR A 27 7.43 -5.13 -15.92
CA THR A 27 6.94 -3.92 -15.26
C THR A 27 7.75 -2.71 -15.71
N VAL A 28 7.07 -1.70 -16.19
CA VAL A 28 7.72 -0.43 -16.56
C VAL A 28 7.89 0.40 -15.28
N MET A 29 9.12 0.64 -14.87
CA MET A 29 9.42 1.54 -13.76
C MET A 29 9.45 2.97 -14.26
N VAL A 30 8.82 3.88 -13.52
CA VAL A 30 8.86 5.32 -13.75
C VAL A 30 9.83 5.99 -12.78
N ASP A 31 10.30 7.20 -13.13
CA ASP A 31 11.38 7.87 -12.42
C ASP A 31 10.90 8.67 -11.20
N SER A 32 9.59 8.93 -11.09
CA SER A 32 9.03 9.66 -9.97
C SER A 32 7.60 9.22 -9.62
N LEU A 33 7.19 9.55 -8.39
CA LEU A 33 5.83 9.30 -7.93
C LEU A 33 4.81 10.15 -8.70
N GLU A 34 5.15 11.39 -9.04
CA GLU A 34 4.34 12.27 -9.88
C GLU A 34 4.09 11.67 -11.27
N GLU A 35 5.11 11.07 -11.85
CA GLU A 35 4.98 10.43 -13.16
C GLU A 35 4.04 9.22 -13.08
N LEU A 36 4.12 8.43 -12.00
CA LEU A 36 3.19 7.33 -11.76
C LEU A 36 1.74 7.83 -11.69
N PHE A 37 1.48 8.87 -10.89
CA PHE A 37 0.13 9.42 -10.73
C PHE A 37 -0.43 10.01 -12.00
N LYS A 38 0.41 10.63 -12.85
CA LYS A 38 0.01 11.19 -14.16
C LYS A 38 -0.33 10.13 -15.21
N GLN A 39 0.24 8.94 -15.11
CA GLN A 39 0.10 7.91 -16.15
C GLN A 39 -0.91 6.82 -15.80
N ALA A 40 -1.21 6.62 -14.52
CA ALA A 40 -2.00 5.49 -14.06
C ALA A 40 -3.51 5.77 -14.09
N ASN A 41 -4.30 4.86 -14.66
CA ASN A 41 -5.76 4.85 -14.49
C ASN A 41 -6.18 4.30 -13.12
N VAL A 42 -5.36 3.43 -12.53
CA VAL A 42 -5.57 2.91 -11.18
C VAL A 42 -4.27 3.03 -10.42
N VAL A 43 -4.25 3.83 -9.36
CA VAL A 43 -3.12 3.97 -8.44
C VAL A 43 -3.39 3.11 -7.22
N SER A 44 -2.48 2.17 -6.93
CA SER A 44 -2.53 1.35 -5.71
C SER A 44 -1.24 1.51 -4.92
N ILE A 45 -1.35 1.88 -3.64
CA ILE A 45 -0.19 2.11 -2.78
C ILE A 45 0.10 0.90 -1.90
N HIS A 46 1.40 0.54 -1.79
CA HIS A 46 1.91 -0.61 -1.04
C HIS A 46 3.11 -0.24 -0.17
N LEU A 47 3.13 1.00 0.34
CA LEU A 47 4.22 1.54 1.14
C LEU A 47 4.09 1.16 2.62
N ARG A 48 5.24 1.10 3.30
CA ARG A 48 5.27 1.07 4.76
C ARG A 48 5.04 2.48 5.29
N LEU A 49 4.30 2.59 6.40
CA LEU A 49 4.17 3.85 7.12
C LEU A 49 5.41 4.07 7.99
N THR A 50 6.14 5.15 7.70
CA THR A 50 7.27 5.69 8.47
C THR A 50 7.05 7.18 8.70
N GLU A 51 7.94 7.86 9.39
CA GLU A 51 7.85 9.31 9.53
C GLU A 51 8.02 10.04 8.18
N GLU A 52 8.85 9.48 7.27
CA GLU A 52 9.05 10.06 5.93
C GLU A 52 7.84 9.85 5.01
N THR A 53 7.12 8.72 5.15
CA THR A 53 5.98 8.40 4.28
C THR A 53 4.64 8.84 4.86
N ARG A 54 4.61 9.35 6.10
CA ARG A 54 3.40 9.83 6.74
C ARG A 54 2.81 11.02 5.98
N GLY A 55 1.57 10.87 5.53
CA GLY A 55 0.84 11.90 4.79
C GLY A 55 1.49 12.31 3.48
N MET A 56 2.35 11.46 2.90
CA MET A 56 3.06 11.78 1.67
C MET A 56 2.13 11.90 0.46
N ILE A 57 1.00 11.21 0.47
CA ILE A 57 0.01 11.32 -0.59
C ILE A 57 -1.01 12.39 -0.19
N ASP A 58 -0.90 13.54 -0.79
CA ASP A 58 -1.68 14.72 -0.52
C ASP A 58 -2.46 15.21 -1.77
N LYS A 59 -3.07 16.38 -1.67
CA LYS A 59 -3.82 17.02 -2.75
C LYS A 59 -3.01 17.13 -4.04
N HIS A 60 -1.71 17.41 -3.95
CA HIS A 60 -0.84 17.54 -5.13
C HIS A 60 -0.90 16.28 -5.99
N TYR A 61 -0.74 15.10 -5.40
CA TYR A 61 -0.78 13.84 -6.14
C TYR A 61 -2.16 13.53 -6.71
N PHE A 62 -3.23 13.79 -5.97
CA PHE A 62 -4.59 13.59 -6.48
C PHE A 62 -4.92 14.50 -7.66
N GLU A 63 -4.39 15.72 -7.69
CA GLU A 63 -4.57 16.66 -8.81
C GLU A 63 -3.81 16.24 -10.07
N LEU A 64 -2.84 15.33 -9.99
CA LEU A 64 -2.15 14.75 -11.14
C LEU A 64 -2.93 13.60 -11.78
N MET A 65 -3.90 13.02 -11.08
CA MET A 65 -4.70 11.91 -11.58
C MET A 65 -5.71 12.38 -12.63
N TRP A 66 -6.09 11.47 -13.51
CA TRP A 66 -7.12 11.73 -14.49
C TRP A 66 -8.53 11.64 -13.88
N PRO A 67 -9.54 12.34 -14.43
CA PRO A 67 -10.90 12.32 -13.89
C PRO A 67 -11.57 10.94 -13.88
N ASP A 68 -11.12 10.03 -14.72
CA ASP A 68 -11.59 8.62 -14.80
C ASP A 68 -10.71 7.63 -14.03
N SER A 69 -9.75 8.13 -13.24
CA SER A 69 -8.84 7.30 -12.47
C SER A 69 -9.40 6.92 -11.10
N TYR A 70 -8.86 5.81 -10.56
CA TYR A 70 -9.21 5.28 -9.24
C TYR A 70 -7.98 5.22 -8.33
N PHE A 71 -8.21 5.49 -7.04
CA PHE A 71 -7.18 5.39 -6.00
C PHE A 71 -7.48 4.24 -5.03
N ILE A 72 -6.48 3.40 -4.73
CA ILE A 72 -6.63 2.23 -3.85
C ILE A 72 -5.59 2.29 -2.72
N ASN A 73 -6.04 2.16 -1.48
CA ASN A 73 -5.16 2.01 -0.32
C ASN A 73 -5.57 0.84 0.56
N THR A 74 -4.78 -0.23 0.52
CA THR A 74 -4.87 -1.39 1.41
C THR A 74 -3.62 -1.54 2.28
N SER A 75 -2.78 -0.50 2.36
CA SER A 75 -1.52 -0.52 3.11
C SER A 75 -1.66 0.06 4.51
N ARG A 76 -1.65 1.39 4.62
CA ARG A 76 -1.82 2.13 5.89
C ARG A 76 -2.53 3.46 5.63
N GLY A 77 -3.48 3.81 6.48
CA GLY A 77 -4.25 5.06 6.34
C GLY A 77 -3.40 6.31 6.47
N GLY A 78 -2.43 6.30 7.38
CA GLY A 78 -1.53 7.42 7.62
C GLY A 78 -0.58 7.79 6.46
N LEU A 79 -0.58 7.04 5.34
CA LEU A 79 0.15 7.41 4.12
C LEU A 79 -0.53 8.55 3.36
N VAL A 80 -1.82 8.76 3.59
CA VAL A 80 -2.68 9.65 2.81
C VAL A 80 -3.16 10.81 3.67
N GLN A 81 -3.15 12.02 3.14
CA GLN A 81 -3.87 13.16 3.70
C GLN A 81 -5.36 12.96 3.44
N MET A 82 -6.05 12.39 4.40
CA MET A 82 -7.42 11.90 4.24
C MET A 82 -8.41 13.02 3.91
N ALA A 83 -8.20 14.22 4.45
CA ALA A 83 -9.01 15.40 4.14
C ALA A 83 -8.92 15.78 2.65
N ASP A 84 -7.74 15.67 2.06
CA ASP A 84 -7.51 15.98 0.65
C ASP A 84 -8.19 14.94 -0.24
N LEU A 85 -8.10 13.65 0.11
CA LEU A 85 -8.80 12.59 -0.63
C LEU A 85 -10.32 12.78 -0.59
N ILE A 86 -10.89 13.07 0.58
CA ILE A 86 -12.32 13.36 0.72
C ILE A 86 -12.73 14.55 -0.15
N GLN A 87 -11.92 15.60 -0.19
CA GLN A 87 -12.21 16.78 -1.01
C GLN A 87 -12.22 16.43 -2.50
N VAL A 88 -11.20 15.75 -3.02
CA VAL A 88 -11.14 15.40 -4.45
C VAL A 88 -12.24 14.43 -4.88
N LEU A 89 -12.69 13.54 -3.97
CA LEU A 89 -13.83 12.66 -4.21
C LEU A 89 -15.14 13.45 -4.25
N LYS A 90 -15.38 14.36 -3.31
CA LYS A 90 -16.56 15.26 -3.30
C LYS A 90 -16.64 16.12 -4.55
N GLU A 91 -15.50 16.56 -5.06
CA GLU A 91 -15.41 17.38 -6.26
C GLU A 91 -15.41 16.54 -7.55
N HIS A 92 -15.50 15.20 -7.45
CA HIS A 92 -15.40 14.24 -8.56
C HIS A 92 -14.18 14.51 -9.48
N LYS A 93 -13.06 14.92 -8.88
CA LYS A 93 -11.79 15.12 -9.61
C LYS A 93 -11.15 13.81 -10.04
N ILE A 94 -11.46 12.73 -9.33
CA ILE A 94 -11.15 11.34 -9.71
C ILE A 94 -12.44 10.53 -9.70
N ALA A 95 -12.48 9.44 -10.43
CA ALA A 95 -13.67 8.60 -10.54
C ALA A 95 -14.08 7.96 -9.22
N GLY A 96 -13.11 7.58 -8.39
CA GLY A 96 -13.41 6.98 -7.09
C GLY A 96 -12.18 6.50 -6.33
N ALA A 97 -12.43 5.97 -5.12
CA ALA A 97 -11.40 5.33 -4.30
C ALA A 97 -11.88 4.04 -3.65
N ALA A 98 -10.93 3.17 -3.28
CA ALA A 98 -11.16 2.00 -2.44
C ALA A 98 -10.17 1.99 -1.28
N LEU A 99 -10.69 1.99 -0.05
CA LEU A 99 -9.89 2.07 1.17
C LEU A 99 -10.22 0.90 2.10
N ASP A 100 -9.19 0.18 2.53
CA ASP A 100 -9.30 -0.84 3.56
C ASP A 100 -8.69 -0.37 4.90
N VAL A 101 -7.97 0.77 4.89
CA VAL A 101 -7.21 1.30 6.02
C VAL A 101 -7.45 2.79 6.22
N PHE A 102 -7.42 3.24 7.49
CA PHE A 102 -7.71 4.62 7.87
C PHE A 102 -6.68 5.12 8.87
N GLU A 103 -6.54 6.43 9.00
CA GLU A 103 -5.65 7.03 9.99
C GLU A 103 -6.14 6.73 11.41
N LYS A 104 -7.46 6.74 11.60
CA LYS A 104 -8.11 6.37 12.86
C LYS A 104 -9.09 5.22 12.59
N GLU A 105 -8.90 4.12 13.30
CA GLU A 105 -9.73 2.92 13.21
C GLU A 105 -10.35 2.58 14.59
N PRO A 106 -11.61 2.13 14.64
CA PRO A 106 -12.51 1.91 13.51
C PRO A 106 -13.00 3.22 12.89
N VAL A 107 -13.28 3.18 11.57
CA VAL A 107 -13.88 4.32 10.86
C VAL A 107 -15.30 4.54 11.33
N THR A 108 -15.71 5.80 11.51
CA THR A 108 -17.05 6.18 11.94
C THR A 108 -17.77 6.98 10.84
N ILE A 109 -19.09 7.14 10.98
CA ILE A 109 -19.91 7.96 10.07
C ILE A 109 -19.39 9.41 10.00
N GLU A 110 -18.84 9.92 11.10
CA GLU A 110 -18.28 11.27 11.21
C GLU A 110 -16.97 11.44 10.42
N SER A 111 -16.42 10.37 9.86
CA SER A 111 -15.15 10.39 9.11
C SER A 111 -15.24 11.13 7.76
N GLY A 112 -16.41 11.62 7.35
CA GLY A 112 -16.61 12.36 6.10
C GLY A 112 -16.77 11.48 4.86
N PHE A 113 -16.78 10.15 5.01
CA PHE A 113 -16.97 9.21 3.91
C PHE A 113 -18.43 8.87 3.62
N ALA A 114 -19.33 9.06 4.61
CA ALA A 114 -20.73 8.64 4.52
C ALA A 114 -21.52 9.33 3.39
N ASP A 115 -21.11 10.54 3.02
CA ASP A 115 -21.75 11.35 1.98
C ASP A 115 -21.12 11.17 0.59
N LEU A 116 -20.15 10.26 0.45
CA LEU A 116 -19.49 10.00 -0.83
C LEU A 116 -20.18 8.83 -1.54
N ASP A 117 -20.47 8.99 -2.82
CA ASP A 117 -21.08 7.99 -3.70
C ASP A 117 -20.05 7.23 -4.55
N ASN A 118 -18.79 7.67 -4.52
CA ASN A 118 -17.68 7.17 -5.33
C ASN A 118 -16.54 6.57 -4.48
N ILE A 119 -16.87 5.95 -3.34
CA ILE A 119 -15.89 5.30 -2.48
C ILE A 119 -16.34 3.89 -2.06
N ILE A 120 -15.40 2.97 -2.01
CA ILE A 120 -15.56 1.65 -1.37
C ILE A 120 -14.73 1.65 -0.10
N VAL A 121 -15.36 1.27 1.01
CA VAL A 121 -14.71 1.18 2.33
C VAL A 121 -14.85 -0.24 2.87
N THR A 122 -13.74 -0.83 3.33
CA THR A 122 -13.72 -2.10 4.04
C THR A 122 -13.01 -1.95 5.40
N PRO A 123 -13.36 -2.74 6.42
CA PRO A 123 -12.91 -2.52 7.81
C PRO A 123 -11.56 -3.19 8.12
N HIS A 124 -10.50 -2.89 7.35
CA HIS A 124 -9.13 -3.39 7.50
C HIS A 124 -9.05 -4.93 7.46
N ILE A 125 -9.67 -5.52 6.46
CA ILE A 125 -9.79 -6.98 6.28
C ILE A 125 -9.11 -7.51 5.01
N ALA A 126 -8.43 -6.68 4.24
CA ALA A 126 -7.80 -7.11 2.98
C ALA A 126 -6.75 -8.22 3.19
N GLY A 127 -6.13 -8.29 4.37
CA GLY A 127 -5.23 -9.36 4.78
C GLY A 127 -5.90 -10.61 5.38
N ASP A 128 -7.16 -10.53 5.76
CA ASP A 128 -7.89 -11.56 6.51
C ASP A 128 -8.52 -12.60 5.57
N THR A 129 -7.68 -13.34 4.88
CA THR A 129 -8.16 -14.42 4.01
C THR A 129 -8.25 -15.75 4.77
N VAL A 130 -9.18 -16.61 4.34
CA VAL A 130 -9.35 -17.96 4.89
C VAL A 130 -8.05 -18.77 4.86
N SER A 131 -7.15 -18.45 3.94
CA SER A 131 -5.85 -19.13 3.83
C SER A 131 -4.71 -18.43 4.57
N ALA A 132 -4.75 -17.11 4.76
CA ALA A 132 -3.67 -16.35 5.39
C ALA A 132 -3.68 -16.49 6.90
N VAL A 133 -4.84 -16.33 7.54
CA VAL A 133 -4.98 -16.36 8.99
C VAL A 133 -4.49 -17.68 9.60
N PRO A 134 -4.88 -18.87 9.12
CA PRO A 134 -4.36 -20.13 9.67
C PRO A 134 -2.89 -20.41 9.34
N LYS A 135 -2.38 -19.86 8.22
CA LYS A 135 -1.00 -20.11 7.78
C LYS A 135 0.02 -19.18 8.44
N SER A 136 -0.38 -18.00 8.87
CA SER A 136 0.53 -17.00 9.44
C SER A 136 1.32 -17.51 10.63
N PRO A 137 0.72 -18.15 11.66
CA PRO A 137 1.47 -18.71 12.78
C PRO A 137 2.45 -19.79 12.34
N TYR A 138 2.05 -20.68 11.42
CA TYR A 138 2.90 -21.73 10.90
C TYR A 138 4.12 -21.17 10.13
N LEU A 139 3.89 -20.15 9.29
CA LEU A 139 4.98 -19.50 8.57
C LEU A 139 5.95 -18.79 9.52
N LEU A 140 5.44 -18.15 10.57
CA LEU A 140 6.24 -17.49 11.59
C LEU A 140 7.11 -18.51 12.34
N MET A 141 6.52 -19.62 12.79
CA MET A 141 7.26 -20.71 13.46
C MET A 141 8.34 -21.29 12.57
N ARG A 142 8.04 -21.54 11.29
CA ARG A 142 9.01 -22.03 10.32
C ARG A 142 10.19 -21.08 10.12
N GLU A 143 9.93 -19.78 10.04
CA GLU A 143 11.00 -18.78 9.93
C GLU A 143 11.80 -18.66 11.23
N PHE A 144 11.16 -18.78 12.38
CA PHE A 144 11.83 -18.84 13.68
C PHE A 144 12.76 -20.06 13.79
N ASP A 145 12.31 -21.26 13.41
CA ASP A 145 13.13 -22.47 13.39
C ASP A 145 14.34 -22.33 12.46
N LYS A 146 14.16 -21.74 11.28
CA LYS A 146 15.27 -21.43 10.37
C LYS A 146 16.27 -20.45 10.99
N MET A 147 15.78 -19.43 11.67
CA MET A 147 16.63 -18.46 12.35
C MET A 147 17.47 -19.13 13.44
N CYS A 148 16.85 -19.98 14.28
CA CYS A 148 17.53 -20.74 15.32
C CYS A 148 18.57 -21.72 14.75
N SER A 149 18.23 -22.42 13.67
CA SER A 149 19.10 -23.44 13.05
C SER A 149 20.27 -22.83 12.27
N THR A 150 20.12 -21.65 11.72
CA THR A 150 21.17 -20.97 10.93
C THR A 150 22.00 -19.99 11.76
N ASN A 151 21.63 -19.76 13.01
CA ASN A 151 22.23 -18.76 13.91
C ASN A 151 22.41 -17.38 13.23
N ASN A 152 21.44 -17.00 12.38
CA ASN A 152 21.45 -15.74 11.65
C ASN A 152 20.47 -14.74 12.27
N PRO A 153 20.94 -13.89 13.22
CA PRO A 153 20.09 -12.93 13.92
C PRO A 153 19.69 -11.72 13.02
N GLU A 154 20.29 -11.55 11.84
CA GLU A 154 20.00 -10.41 10.96
C GLU A 154 18.56 -10.39 10.45
N ARG A 155 17.86 -11.52 10.52
CA ARG A 155 16.43 -11.61 10.20
C ARG A 155 15.51 -11.10 11.30
N MET A 156 16.04 -10.80 12.48
CA MET A 156 15.27 -10.21 13.59
C MET A 156 15.30 -8.69 13.47
N VAL A 157 14.13 -8.07 13.33
CA VAL A 157 14.00 -6.60 13.17
C VAL A 157 14.67 -5.81 14.32
N ASN A 158 14.73 -6.41 15.51
CA ASN A 158 15.23 -5.74 16.72
C ASN A 158 16.30 -6.53 17.47
N TYR A 159 16.99 -7.49 16.84
CA TYR A 159 17.98 -8.33 17.53
C TYR A 159 19.07 -7.50 18.21
N LYS A 160 19.44 -6.34 17.65
CA LYS A 160 20.44 -5.44 18.24
C LYS A 160 19.98 -4.85 19.57
N ASN A 161 18.68 -4.81 19.84
CA ASN A 161 18.09 -4.23 21.03
C ASN A 161 17.81 -5.26 22.13
N ILE A 162 17.86 -6.56 21.84
CA ILE A 162 17.55 -7.62 22.82
C ILE A 162 18.79 -8.24 23.50
N GLY A 163 19.98 -7.67 23.29
CA GLY A 163 21.18 -8.04 24.04
C GLY A 163 21.67 -9.47 23.84
N VAL A 164 21.29 -10.14 22.77
CA VAL A 164 21.84 -11.44 22.41
C VAL A 164 23.27 -11.23 21.95
N LYS A 165 24.24 -11.69 22.79
CA LYS A 165 25.67 -11.70 22.46
C LYS A 165 26.03 -12.90 21.63
#